data_901fbf46a446a2bc92469eec0ec2f6f5
#
_entry.id   901fbf46a446a2bc92469eec0ec2f6f5
#
_cell.length_a   1.000
_cell.length_b   1.000
_cell.length_c   1.000
_cell.angle_alpha   90.00
_cell.angle_beta   90.00
_cell.angle_gamma   90.00
#
_symmetry.space_group_name_H-M   'P 1'
#
loop_
_entity.id
_entity.type
_entity.pdbx_description
1 polymer ?
#
loop_
_entity_poly.entity_id
_entity_poly.type
_entity_poly.pdbx_seq_one_letter_code
_entity_poly.pdbx_strand_id
1 'polypeptide(L)'
;MDVKKNKISDYSLEIEFSFNEEDINKNLDKAAKQISRDVKIDGFREGKAPKNIIEQKYGKEMIFEEASKITFQENYVDYVIKNDLEIVSAPEVSIQKLVPNKEATFKAVVSIVPELTLPDYKKIGKDAAKEKQEMKIDDSEVKEAIDNLVNSKSTFIENEKIEEGNIIECDYTVEVDNKEVLNKTDQRFVFGKQAPFAEINKELKDAKKDETKEIKVSLKDNKEINKEYENSPALLKITINKILTKDVPKLTDEFVKENFKLDSIKDLETRIKENLLKEKQAKEEQRIRLLALKNIRQEIKEDIPKELIDREVKAMVQDFENRISQIGMKMEDYLKQINKTVSEVEKEFEPMAKDKIFDSLILRQIKKLENIDVSEEEVEAKAKELFEMVKAQNPDIQDMESINEQALYSYAKEILLNTKLFDFILNN
;
A
#
# COMPACT_ATOMS: atom_id res chain seq x y z
N MET A 1 17.86 -29.22 -30.91
CA MET A 1 16.96 -28.88 -29.81
C MET A 1 15.49 -29.05 -30.22
N ASP A 2 14.70 -29.73 -29.42
CA ASP A 2 13.24 -29.83 -29.59
C ASP A 2 12.53 -29.32 -28.30
N VAL A 3 11.40 -28.63 -28.45
CA VAL A 3 10.68 -28.05 -27.31
C VAL A 3 9.20 -28.40 -27.44
N LYS A 4 8.65 -29.01 -26.37
CA LYS A 4 7.23 -29.30 -26.26
C LYS A 4 6.62 -28.48 -25.13
N LYS A 5 5.44 -27.88 -25.39
CA LYS A 5 4.69 -27.06 -24.45
C LYS A 5 3.34 -27.75 -24.17
N ASN A 6 3.07 -28.03 -22.90
CA ASN A 6 1.79 -28.58 -22.44
C ASN A 6 1.18 -27.61 -21.42
N LYS A 7 -0.10 -27.29 -21.60
CA LYS A 7 -0.88 -26.52 -20.61
C LYS A 7 -1.35 -27.47 -19.52
N ILE A 8 -0.93 -27.27 -18.26
CA ILE A 8 -1.39 -28.04 -17.10
C ILE A 8 -2.68 -27.44 -16.52
N SER A 9 -2.71 -26.12 -16.39
CA SER A 9 -3.86 -25.33 -15.92
C SER A 9 -3.88 -23.99 -16.62
N ASP A 10 -4.84 -23.11 -16.25
CA ASP A 10 -4.94 -21.76 -16.85
C ASP A 10 -3.69 -20.90 -16.59
N TYR A 11 -2.95 -21.20 -15.55
CA TYR A 11 -1.76 -20.46 -15.14
C TYR A 11 -0.50 -21.32 -14.99
N SER A 12 -0.53 -22.61 -15.38
CA SER A 12 0.64 -23.48 -15.26
C SER A 12 0.98 -24.13 -16.57
N LEU A 13 2.22 -23.99 -16.99
CA LEU A 13 2.78 -24.59 -18.19
C LEU A 13 3.87 -25.57 -17.84
N GLU A 14 3.87 -26.70 -18.53
CA GLU A 14 4.97 -27.63 -18.60
C GLU A 14 5.71 -27.43 -19.93
N ILE A 15 7.01 -27.21 -19.86
CA ILE A 15 7.86 -27.02 -21.04
C ILE A 15 8.97 -28.05 -20.98
N GLU A 16 8.97 -28.96 -21.94
CA GLU A 16 9.99 -30.00 -22.09
C GLU A 16 11.01 -29.59 -23.15
N PHE A 17 12.27 -29.56 -22.76
CA PHE A 17 13.41 -29.26 -23.63
C PHE A 17 14.23 -30.51 -23.86
N SER A 18 14.40 -30.94 -25.09
CA SER A 18 15.25 -32.07 -25.49
C SER A 18 16.43 -31.58 -26.29
N PHE A 19 17.62 -31.87 -25.78
CA PHE A 19 18.91 -31.50 -26.38
C PHE A 19 19.67 -32.73 -26.87
N ASN A 20 20.22 -32.64 -28.06
CA ASN A 20 21.13 -33.64 -28.57
C ASN A 20 22.59 -33.31 -28.16
N GLU A 21 23.53 -34.20 -28.51
CA GLU A 21 24.94 -34.04 -28.19
C GLU A 21 25.53 -32.72 -28.73
N GLU A 22 25.18 -32.32 -29.96
CA GLU A 22 25.68 -31.10 -30.56
C GLU A 22 25.27 -29.84 -29.85
N ASP A 23 24.04 -29.83 -29.34
CA ASP A 23 23.52 -28.71 -28.57
C ASP A 23 24.31 -28.53 -27.27
N ILE A 24 24.59 -29.65 -26.57
CA ILE A 24 25.26 -29.66 -25.27
C ILE A 24 26.75 -29.38 -25.41
N ASN A 25 27.37 -29.90 -26.45
CA ASN A 25 28.81 -29.74 -26.67
C ASN A 25 29.26 -28.28 -26.82
N LYS A 26 28.38 -27.38 -27.23
CA LYS A 26 28.62 -25.92 -27.29
C LYS A 26 28.98 -25.32 -25.92
N ASN A 27 28.50 -25.95 -24.84
CA ASN A 27 28.66 -25.45 -23.49
C ASN A 27 29.64 -26.26 -22.61
N LEU A 28 30.33 -27.28 -23.16
CA LEU A 28 31.29 -28.10 -22.39
C LEU A 28 32.41 -27.27 -21.77
N ASP A 29 32.93 -26.26 -22.48
CA ASP A 29 34.02 -25.42 -21.97
C ASP A 29 33.53 -24.45 -20.87
N LYS A 30 32.28 -23.95 -20.99
CA LYS A 30 31.64 -23.18 -19.93
C LYS A 30 31.43 -24.04 -18.69
N ALA A 31 30.95 -25.26 -18.86
CA ALA A 31 30.73 -26.21 -17.77
C ALA A 31 32.03 -26.57 -17.05
N ALA A 32 33.08 -26.89 -17.78
CA ALA A 32 34.38 -27.13 -17.19
C ALA A 32 34.89 -25.94 -16.37
N LYS A 33 34.72 -24.71 -16.89
CA LYS A 33 35.09 -23.50 -16.18
C LYS A 33 34.24 -23.28 -14.91
N GLN A 34 32.97 -23.60 -14.97
CA GLN A 34 32.04 -23.49 -13.81
C GLN A 34 32.46 -24.50 -12.73
N ILE A 35 32.62 -25.78 -13.07
CA ILE A 35 33.10 -26.82 -12.16
C ILE A 35 34.46 -26.42 -11.53
N SER A 36 35.36 -25.84 -12.32
CA SER A 36 36.67 -25.36 -11.82
C SER A 36 36.56 -24.23 -10.77
N ARG A 37 35.43 -23.51 -10.74
CA ARG A 37 35.16 -22.48 -9.71
C ARG A 37 34.56 -23.09 -8.45
N ASP A 38 33.70 -24.10 -8.61
CA ASP A 38 32.90 -24.66 -7.53
C ASP A 38 33.68 -25.73 -6.76
N VAL A 39 34.76 -26.29 -7.33
CA VAL A 39 35.58 -27.32 -6.72
C VAL A 39 37.03 -26.91 -6.61
N LYS A 40 37.66 -27.24 -5.48
CA LYS A 40 39.10 -27.02 -5.29
C LYS A 40 39.92 -28.10 -6.04
N ILE A 41 40.79 -27.66 -6.94
CA ILE A 41 41.66 -28.54 -7.72
C ILE A 41 43.12 -28.25 -7.35
N ASP A 42 43.80 -29.26 -6.82
CA ASP A 42 45.21 -29.12 -6.38
C ASP A 42 46.11 -28.65 -7.54
N GLY A 43 46.91 -27.64 -7.28
CA GLY A 43 47.82 -27.06 -8.26
C GLY A 43 47.20 -25.99 -9.18
N PHE A 44 45.93 -25.68 -9.05
CA PHE A 44 45.25 -24.65 -9.83
C PHE A 44 44.47 -23.68 -8.95
N ARG A 45 44.47 -22.40 -9.34
CA ARG A 45 43.58 -21.39 -8.74
C ARG A 45 42.14 -21.65 -9.19
N GLU A 46 41.18 -21.37 -8.32
CA GLU A 46 39.73 -21.47 -8.60
C GLU A 46 39.35 -20.86 -9.96
N GLY A 47 38.64 -21.62 -10.77
CA GLY A 47 38.21 -21.23 -12.12
C GLY A 47 39.33 -21.24 -13.20
N LYS A 48 40.54 -21.74 -12.91
CA LYS A 48 41.68 -21.74 -13.83
C LYS A 48 42.20 -23.14 -14.23
N ALA A 49 41.58 -24.20 -13.71
CA ALA A 49 41.93 -25.55 -14.11
C ALA A 49 41.47 -25.81 -15.57
N PRO A 50 42.36 -26.36 -16.44
CA PRO A 50 41.99 -26.75 -17.81
C PRO A 50 40.96 -27.88 -17.81
N LYS A 51 40.11 -27.94 -18.85
CA LYS A 51 39.06 -28.95 -19.03
C LYS A 51 39.57 -30.40 -18.90
N ASN A 52 40.74 -30.70 -19.49
CA ASN A 52 41.33 -32.02 -19.42
C ASN A 52 41.68 -32.48 -17.98
N ILE A 53 42.07 -31.56 -17.12
CA ILE A 53 42.34 -31.86 -15.69
C ILE A 53 41.02 -32.14 -14.95
N ILE A 54 39.96 -31.40 -15.28
CA ILE A 54 38.63 -31.62 -14.72
C ILE A 54 38.08 -32.96 -15.20
N GLU A 55 38.21 -33.29 -16.48
CA GLU A 55 37.83 -34.58 -17.05
C GLU A 55 38.53 -35.76 -16.36
N GLN A 56 39.86 -35.64 -16.10
CA GLN A 56 40.62 -36.69 -15.41
C GLN A 56 40.17 -36.88 -13.93
N LYS A 57 39.83 -35.78 -13.24
CA LYS A 57 39.51 -35.84 -11.83
C LYS A 57 38.06 -36.20 -11.56
N TYR A 58 37.14 -35.70 -12.39
CA TYR A 58 35.68 -35.79 -12.13
C TYR A 58 34.90 -36.56 -13.21
N GLY A 59 35.57 -36.95 -14.29
CA GLY A 59 34.92 -37.66 -15.40
C GLY A 59 34.27 -36.76 -16.44
N LYS A 60 34.12 -37.25 -17.63
CA LYS A 60 33.44 -36.52 -18.73
C LYS A 60 31.96 -36.36 -18.48
N GLU A 61 31.36 -37.29 -17.71
CA GLU A 61 29.95 -37.32 -17.40
C GLU A 61 29.52 -36.12 -16.55
N MET A 62 30.35 -35.71 -15.58
CA MET A 62 30.05 -34.54 -14.74
C MET A 62 30.07 -33.25 -15.55
N ILE A 63 31.03 -33.11 -16.50
CA ILE A 63 31.10 -31.95 -17.38
C ILE A 63 29.89 -31.92 -18.32
N PHE A 64 29.49 -33.08 -18.85
CA PHE A 64 28.31 -33.18 -19.72
C PHE A 64 27.00 -32.85 -18.98
N GLU A 65 26.87 -33.31 -17.75
CA GLU A 65 25.71 -32.95 -16.90
C GLU A 65 25.65 -31.43 -16.67
N GLU A 66 26.78 -30.83 -16.29
CA GLU A 66 26.80 -29.37 -16.05
C GLU A 66 26.61 -28.58 -17.35
N ALA A 67 27.18 -29.04 -18.46
CA ALA A 67 26.94 -28.44 -19.77
C ALA A 67 25.46 -28.52 -20.18
N SER A 68 24.80 -29.63 -19.85
CA SER A 68 23.37 -29.82 -20.10
C SER A 68 22.51 -28.82 -19.32
N LYS A 69 22.87 -28.57 -18.06
CA LYS A 69 22.19 -27.57 -17.21
C LYS A 69 22.37 -26.16 -17.78
N ILE A 70 23.59 -25.79 -18.18
CA ILE A 70 23.87 -24.48 -18.79
C ILE A 70 23.09 -24.35 -20.10
N THR A 71 23.09 -25.40 -20.94
CA THR A 71 22.33 -25.40 -22.19
C THR A 71 20.85 -25.21 -21.96
N PHE A 72 20.27 -25.88 -20.94
CA PHE A 72 18.89 -25.68 -20.56
C PHE A 72 18.61 -24.24 -20.12
N GLN A 73 19.42 -23.67 -19.21
CA GLN A 73 19.22 -22.31 -18.71
C GLN A 73 19.20 -21.26 -19.83
N GLU A 74 20.17 -21.32 -20.75
CA GLU A 74 20.25 -20.38 -21.86
C GLU A 74 19.03 -20.50 -22.79
N ASN A 75 18.66 -21.72 -23.16
CA ASN A 75 17.56 -21.95 -24.08
C ASN A 75 16.18 -21.71 -23.42
N TYR A 76 16.04 -21.94 -22.12
CA TYR A 76 14.83 -21.61 -21.36
C TYR A 76 14.55 -20.09 -21.39
N VAL A 77 15.57 -19.27 -21.09
CA VAL A 77 15.45 -17.82 -21.11
C VAL A 77 15.06 -17.33 -22.51
N ASP A 78 15.77 -17.82 -23.53
CA ASP A 78 15.49 -17.48 -24.92
C ASP A 78 14.06 -17.88 -25.33
N TYR A 79 13.58 -19.05 -24.90
CA TYR A 79 12.24 -19.53 -25.20
C TYR A 79 11.16 -18.66 -24.54
N VAL A 80 11.35 -18.30 -23.28
CA VAL A 80 10.44 -17.41 -22.53
C VAL A 80 10.31 -16.07 -23.25
N ILE A 81 11.44 -15.46 -23.65
CA ILE A 81 11.45 -14.15 -24.33
C ILE A 81 10.78 -14.25 -25.72
N LYS A 82 11.16 -15.26 -26.52
CA LYS A 82 10.63 -15.43 -27.89
C LYS A 82 9.11 -15.70 -27.91
N ASN A 83 8.58 -16.34 -26.88
CA ASN A 83 7.16 -16.67 -26.81
C ASN A 83 6.35 -15.68 -25.97
N ASP A 84 6.95 -14.55 -25.55
CA ASP A 84 6.30 -13.52 -24.71
C ASP A 84 5.60 -14.11 -23.47
N LEU A 85 6.27 -15.08 -22.81
CA LEU A 85 5.71 -15.75 -21.64
C LEU A 85 5.97 -14.91 -20.40
N GLU A 86 4.90 -14.46 -19.74
CA GLU A 86 4.99 -13.75 -18.47
C GLU A 86 5.07 -14.73 -17.31
N ILE A 87 6.31 -15.09 -16.95
CA ILE A 87 6.59 -16.01 -15.87
C ILE A 87 6.42 -15.31 -14.51
N VAL A 88 5.67 -15.93 -13.63
CA VAL A 88 5.36 -15.42 -12.29
C VAL A 88 6.34 -15.91 -11.24
N SER A 89 6.80 -17.16 -11.36
CA SER A 89 7.69 -17.83 -10.41
C SER A 89 8.92 -18.42 -11.08
N ALA A 90 9.95 -18.70 -10.29
CA ALA A 90 11.07 -19.50 -10.78
C ALA A 90 10.57 -20.87 -11.29
N PRO A 91 11.15 -21.41 -12.39
CA PRO A 91 10.75 -22.71 -12.90
C PRO A 91 11.08 -23.84 -11.92
N GLU A 92 10.17 -24.78 -11.74
CA GLU A 92 10.46 -26.06 -11.12
C GLU A 92 11.07 -26.98 -12.19
N VAL A 93 12.41 -27.17 -12.12
CA VAL A 93 13.16 -27.91 -13.14
C VAL A 93 13.42 -29.35 -12.68
N SER A 94 13.11 -30.32 -13.51
CA SER A 94 13.45 -31.72 -13.32
C SER A 94 14.15 -32.30 -14.57
N ILE A 95 15.15 -33.12 -14.34
CA ILE A 95 15.84 -33.86 -15.40
C ILE A 95 15.04 -35.13 -15.66
N GLN A 96 14.44 -35.25 -16.86
CA GLN A 96 13.68 -36.42 -17.27
C GLN A 96 14.57 -37.51 -17.85
N LYS A 97 15.59 -37.10 -18.59
CA LYS A 97 16.55 -37.99 -19.24
C LYS A 97 17.90 -37.32 -19.28
N LEU A 98 18.93 -38.09 -18.93
CA LEU A 98 20.33 -37.70 -19.11
C LEU A 98 21.12 -38.93 -19.54
N VAL A 99 21.54 -38.96 -20.81
CA VAL A 99 22.37 -40.00 -21.36
C VAL A 99 23.73 -39.40 -21.67
N PRO A 100 24.78 -39.69 -20.90
CA PRO A 100 26.11 -39.11 -21.07
C PRO A 100 26.57 -39.15 -22.50
N ASN A 101 27.09 -38.02 -23.03
CA ASN A 101 27.59 -37.82 -24.38
C ASN A 101 26.58 -38.14 -25.50
N LYS A 102 25.29 -38.05 -25.23
CA LYS A 102 24.23 -38.28 -26.24
C LYS A 102 23.10 -37.26 -26.17
N GLU A 103 22.39 -37.20 -25.10
CA GLU A 103 21.18 -36.41 -25.01
C GLU A 103 20.80 -36.05 -23.56
N ALA A 104 20.10 -34.94 -23.41
CA ALA A 104 19.47 -34.56 -22.14
C ALA A 104 18.05 -34.00 -22.38
N THR A 105 17.12 -34.37 -21.50
CA THR A 105 15.75 -33.83 -21.51
C THR A 105 15.46 -33.24 -20.16
N PHE A 106 15.08 -31.96 -20.16
CA PHE A 106 14.68 -31.20 -18.99
C PHE A 106 13.21 -30.84 -19.11
N LYS A 107 12.54 -30.90 -17.99
CA LYS A 107 11.15 -30.48 -17.83
C LYS A 107 11.12 -29.31 -16.87
N ALA A 108 10.55 -28.19 -17.31
CA ALA A 108 10.31 -27.03 -16.49
C ALA A 108 8.79 -26.84 -16.31
N VAL A 109 8.33 -26.76 -15.07
CA VAL A 109 6.98 -26.35 -14.74
C VAL A 109 7.03 -24.90 -14.26
N VAL A 110 6.23 -24.03 -14.89
CA VAL A 110 6.24 -22.60 -14.63
C VAL A 110 4.83 -22.08 -14.41
N SER A 111 4.69 -21.14 -13.47
CA SER A 111 3.47 -20.36 -13.32
C SER A 111 3.54 -19.13 -14.25
N ILE A 112 2.50 -18.90 -15.02
CA ILE A 112 2.34 -17.75 -15.91
C ILE A 112 1.17 -16.88 -15.48
N VAL A 113 1.16 -15.63 -15.93
CA VAL A 113 -0.02 -14.77 -15.81
C VAL A 113 -1.15 -15.38 -16.65
N PRO A 114 -2.32 -15.68 -16.05
CA PRO A 114 -3.43 -16.28 -16.80
C PRO A 114 -4.03 -15.30 -17.80
N GLU A 115 -4.45 -15.83 -18.95
CA GLU A 115 -5.36 -15.11 -19.85
C GLU A 115 -6.80 -15.34 -19.35
N LEU A 116 -7.53 -14.25 -19.10
CA LEU A 116 -8.90 -14.31 -18.61
C LEU A 116 -9.88 -14.40 -19.78
N THR A 117 -10.94 -15.18 -19.64
CA THR A 117 -12.09 -15.14 -20.54
C THR A 117 -13.04 -14.05 -20.06
N LEU A 118 -12.96 -12.86 -20.68
CA LEU A 118 -13.78 -11.73 -20.26
C LEU A 118 -15.26 -11.95 -20.65
N PRO A 119 -16.20 -11.69 -19.72
CA PRO A 119 -17.63 -11.67 -20.04
C PRO A 119 -17.96 -10.44 -20.90
N ASP A 120 -19.24 -10.18 -21.13
CA ASP A 120 -19.68 -8.95 -21.82
C ASP A 120 -19.49 -7.72 -20.91
N TYR A 121 -18.20 -7.34 -20.74
CA TYR A 121 -17.79 -6.23 -19.87
C TYR A 121 -18.39 -4.87 -20.31
N LYS A 122 -18.74 -4.70 -21.60
CA LYS A 122 -19.41 -3.48 -22.10
C LYS A 122 -20.82 -3.37 -21.52
N LYS A 123 -21.59 -4.45 -21.59
CA LYS A 123 -22.93 -4.50 -21.00
C LYS A 123 -22.88 -4.34 -19.49
N ILE A 124 -21.99 -5.06 -18.82
CA ILE A 124 -21.82 -4.99 -17.36
C ILE A 124 -21.42 -3.57 -16.93
N GLY A 125 -20.51 -2.92 -17.65
CA GLY A 125 -20.10 -1.54 -17.39
C GLY A 125 -21.25 -0.54 -17.54
N LYS A 126 -22.02 -0.64 -18.63
CA LYS A 126 -23.22 0.19 -18.82
C LYS A 126 -24.26 -0.01 -17.72
N ASP A 127 -24.46 -1.23 -17.27
CA ASP A 127 -25.40 -1.51 -16.19
C ASP A 127 -24.90 -0.93 -14.87
N ALA A 128 -23.60 -1.03 -14.56
CA ALA A 128 -22.98 -0.35 -13.42
C ALA A 128 -23.10 1.18 -13.53
N ALA A 129 -22.92 1.76 -14.71
CA ALA A 129 -23.04 3.21 -14.93
C ALA A 129 -24.46 3.74 -14.63
N LYS A 130 -25.50 2.94 -14.83
CA LYS A 130 -26.89 3.31 -14.49
C LYS A 130 -27.12 3.45 -12.99
N GLU A 131 -26.27 2.84 -12.15
CA GLU A 131 -26.33 2.95 -10.71
C GLU A 131 -25.68 4.24 -10.17
N LYS A 132 -25.12 5.08 -11.06
CA LYS A 132 -24.50 6.36 -10.66
C LYS A 132 -25.55 7.29 -10.08
N GLN A 133 -25.28 7.78 -8.86
CA GLN A 133 -26.15 8.69 -8.15
C GLN A 133 -25.80 10.15 -8.44
N GLU A 134 -26.81 10.99 -8.52
CA GLU A 134 -26.60 12.44 -8.60
C GLU A 134 -26.15 12.97 -7.25
N MET A 135 -24.93 13.56 -7.19
CA MET A 135 -24.38 14.10 -5.95
C MET A 135 -24.90 15.52 -5.71
N LYS A 136 -25.43 15.76 -4.52
CA LYS A 136 -25.89 17.06 -4.04
C LYS A 136 -25.17 17.41 -2.75
N ILE A 137 -25.00 18.70 -2.53
CA ILE A 137 -24.39 19.23 -1.30
C ILE A 137 -25.48 19.98 -0.53
N ASP A 138 -25.68 19.57 0.71
CA ASP A 138 -26.59 20.26 1.63
C ASP A 138 -25.90 21.48 2.25
N ASP A 139 -26.66 22.53 2.54
CA ASP A 139 -26.13 23.74 3.16
C ASP A 139 -25.54 23.47 4.57
N SER A 140 -26.01 22.42 5.25
CA SER A 140 -25.44 21.95 6.52
C SER A 140 -24.01 21.45 6.37
N GLU A 141 -23.66 20.74 5.27
CA GLU A 141 -22.31 20.25 5.00
C GLU A 141 -21.35 21.42 4.72
N VAL A 142 -21.83 22.41 3.97
CA VAL A 142 -21.06 23.64 3.71
C VAL A 142 -20.79 24.37 5.02
N LYS A 143 -21.79 24.51 5.88
CA LYS A 143 -21.66 25.15 7.19
C LYS A 143 -20.67 24.40 8.07
N GLU A 144 -20.78 23.07 8.15
CA GLU A 144 -19.85 22.24 8.94
C GLU A 144 -18.42 22.38 8.44
N ALA A 145 -18.20 22.39 7.14
CA ALA A 145 -16.87 22.59 6.55
C ALA A 145 -16.29 23.98 6.87
N ILE A 146 -17.13 25.03 6.84
CA ILE A 146 -16.74 26.39 7.22
C ILE A 146 -16.40 26.43 8.72
N ASP A 147 -17.26 25.87 9.58
CA ASP A 147 -17.05 25.84 11.02
C ASP A 147 -15.72 25.12 11.34
N ASN A 148 -15.42 24.03 10.66
CA ASN A 148 -14.13 23.32 10.79
C ASN A 148 -12.95 24.17 10.34
N LEU A 149 -13.06 24.90 9.22
CA LEU A 149 -12.02 25.82 8.75
C LEU A 149 -11.78 26.97 9.72
N VAL A 150 -12.83 27.59 10.22
CA VAL A 150 -12.75 28.66 11.22
C VAL A 150 -12.14 28.14 12.51
N ASN A 151 -12.57 26.95 12.96
CA ASN A 151 -12.03 26.29 14.15
C ASN A 151 -10.55 25.95 14.01
N SER A 152 -10.06 25.63 12.80
CA SER A 152 -8.63 25.37 12.55
C SER A 152 -7.74 26.60 12.70
N LYS A 153 -8.33 27.79 12.62
CA LYS A 153 -7.66 29.09 12.80
C LYS A 153 -7.82 29.66 14.21
N SER A 154 -8.41 28.89 15.14
CA SER A 154 -8.53 29.31 16.54
C SER A 154 -7.18 29.47 17.19
N THR A 155 -7.06 30.47 18.04
CA THR A 155 -5.92 30.68 18.93
C THR A 155 -6.24 30.20 20.33
N PHE A 156 -5.23 30.08 21.17
CA PHE A 156 -5.39 29.71 22.57
C PHE A 156 -4.92 30.85 23.45
N ILE A 157 -5.81 31.32 24.31
CA ILE A 157 -5.52 32.37 25.29
C ILE A 157 -5.33 31.69 26.64
N GLU A 158 -4.22 32.00 27.31
CA GLU A 158 -3.92 31.46 28.62
C GLU A 158 -4.72 32.22 29.69
N ASN A 159 -5.36 31.46 30.59
CA ASN A 159 -6.16 31.99 31.71
C ASN A 159 -5.53 31.61 33.05
N GLU A 160 -5.91 32.35 34.07
CA GLU A 160 -5.44 32.11 35.45
C GLU A 160 -6.38 31.14 36.21
N LYS A 161 -7.63 31.00 35.82
CA LYS A 161 -8.63 30.17 36.49
C LYS A 161 -9.35 29.27 35.51
N ILE A 162 -9.72 28.09 36.00
CA ILE A 162 -10.51 27.12 35.22
C ILE A 162 -11.97 27.53 35.15
N GLU A 163 -12.48 27.61 33.92
CA GLU A 163 -13.88 27.79 33.60
C GLU A 163 -14.38 26.66 32.69
N GLU A 164 -15.67 26.45 32.60
CA GLU A 164 -16.28 25.42 31.77
C GLU A 164 -15.91 25.61 30.28
N GLY A 165 -15.44 24.55 29.65
CA GLY A 165 -15.00 24.58 28.24
C GLY A 165 -13.53 24.95 28.06
N ASN A 166 -12.77 25.30 29.10
CA ASN A 166 -11.35 25.50 29.01
C ASN A 166 -10.63 24.19 28.68
N ILE A 167 -9.50 24.29 27.98
CA ILE A 167 -8.57 23.18 27.76
C ILE A 167 -7.55 23.24 28.90
N ILE A 168 -7.45 22.16 29.64
CA ILE A 168 -6.49 22.00 30.74
C ILE A 168 -5.33 21.16 30.26
N GLU A 169 -4.12 21.71 30.37
CA GLU A 169 -2.86 20.95 30.29
C GLU A 169 -2.42 20.62 31.70
N CYS A 170 -2.22 19.35 31.99
CA CYS A 170 -1.90 18.88 33.33
C CYS A 170 -1.04 17.63 33.34
N ASP A 171 -0.39 17.43 34.48
CA ASP A 171 0.23 16.16 34.85
C ASP A 171 -0.59 15.54 35.96
N TYR A 172 -0.79 14.22 35.92
CA TYR A 172 -1.48 13.56 36.99
C TYR A 172 -0.93 12.16 37.30
N THR A 173 -1.02 11.80 38.57
CA THR A 173 -0.74 10.45 39.07
C THR A 173 -1.95 9.90 39.78
N VAL A 174 -2.15 8.59 39.68
CA VAL A 174 -3.19 7.87 40.42
C VAL A 174 -2.51 6.87 41.35
N GLU A 175 -2.83 6.97 42.64
CA GLU A 175 -2.31 6.09 43.68
C GLU A 175 -3.43 5.24 44.27
N VAL A 176 -3.15 3.96 44.50
CA VAL A 176 -3.98 3.00 45.27
C VAL A 176 -3.11 2.39 46.34
N ASP A 177 -3.52 2.50 47.62
CA ASP A 177 -2.78 2.00 48.78
C ASP A 177 -1.31 2.50 48.79
N ASN A 178 -1.10 3.79 48.50
CA ASN A 178 0.22 4.45 48.39
C ASN A 178 1.13 3.87 47.31
N LYS A 179 0.58 3.17 46.31
CA LYS A 179 1.29 2.73 45.10
C LYS A 179 0.82 3.51 43.92
N GLU A 180 1.72 4.07 43.13
CA GLU A 180 1.43 4.69 41.87
C GLU A 180 0.98 3.57 40.86
N VAL A 181 -0.23 3.69 40.36
CA VAL A 181 -0.81 2.75 39.39
C VAL A 181 -0.98 3.38 38.00
N LEU A 182 -0.94 4.71 37.89
CA LEU A 182 -0.98 5.45 36.64
C LEU A 182 -0.21 6.77 36.82
N ASN A 183 0.61 7.09 35.82
CA ASN A 183 1.31 8.38 35.74
C ASN A 183 1.21 8.90 34.31
N LYS A 184 0.74 10.12 34.15
CA LYS A 184 0.55 10.79 32.87
C LYS A 184 1.08 12.20 32.96
N THR A 185 1.90 12.58 31.99
CA THR A 185 2.42 13.92 31.81
C THR A 185 1.89 14.56 30.54
N ASP A 186 1.86 15.88 30.48
CA ASP A 186 1.44 16.68 29.32
C ASP A 186 0.05 16.31 28.78
N GLN A 187 -0.87 15.94 29.66
CA GLN A 187 -2.23 15.57 29.25
C GLN A 187 -3.09 16.80 29.00
N ARG A 188 -3.94 16.69 27.97
CA ARG A 188 -4.91 17.72 27.60
C ARG A 188 -6.33 17.19 27.62
N PHE A 189 -7.24 17.92 28.24
CA PHE A 189 -8.67 17.62 28.18
C PHE A 189 -9.51 18.89 28.23
N VAL A 190 -10.77 18.81 27.79
CA VAL A 190 -11.74 19.91 27.88
C VAL A 190 -12.48 19.79 29.20
N PHE A 191 -12.33 20.77 30.06
CA PHE A 191 -13.00 20.83 31.35
C PHE A 191 -14.55 20.88 31.18
N GLY A 192 -15.25 20.03 31.92
CA GLY A 192 -16.70 19.87 31.80
C GLY A 192 -17.17 18.82 30.76
N LYS A 193 -16.32 18.38 29.85
CA LYS A 193 -16.72 17.44 28.77
C LYS A 193 -15.89 16.17 28.66
N GLN A 194 -14.58 16.27 28.78
CA GLN A 194 -13.64 15.19 28.42
C GLN A 194 -12.59 14.95 29.52
N ALA A 195 -12.94 15.22 30.76
CA ALA A 195 -12.02 14.95 31.88
C ALA A 195 -11.74 13.44 32.02
N PRO A 196 -10.49 13.02 32.30
CA PRO A 196 -10.12 11.61 32.44
C PRO A 196 -10.84 10.91 33.62
N PHE A 197 -11.28 11.67 34.61
CA PHE A 197 -12.12 11.21 35.72
C PHE A 197 -13.26 12.20 35.93
N ALA A 198 -14.47 11.71 36.17
CA ALA A 198 -15.66 12.54 36.32
C ALA A 198 -15.57 13.52 37.48
N GLU A 199 -14.89 13.13 38.56
CA GLU A 199 -14.68 13.91 39.78
C GLU A 199 -13.86 15.18 39.54
N ILE A 200 -13.00 15.19 38.54
CA ILE A 200 -12.15 16.34 38.15
C ILE A 200 -13.03 17.56 37.87
N ASN A 201 -14.15 17.38 37.16
CA ASN A 201 -15.02 18.49 36.77
C ASN A 201 -15.66 19.21 37.98
N LYS A 202 -15.78 18.53 39.11
CA LYS A 202 -16.30 19.12 40.35
C LYS A 202 -15.21 19.78 41.16
N GLU A 203 -14.07 19.11 41.32
CA GLU A 203 -13.05 19.49 42.25
C GLU A 203 -12.04 20.54 41.70
N LEU A 204 -11.92 20.64 40.36
CA LEU A 204 -11.04 21.62 39.69
C LEU A 204 -11.75 22.93 39.33
N LYS A 205 -13.03 23.08 39.64
CA LYS A 205 -13.72 24.34 39.40
C LYS A 205 -13.05 25.49 40.15
N ASP A 206 -12.79 26.59 39.46
CA ASP A 206 -12.07 27.78 39.93
C ASP A 206 -10.58 27.53 40.38
N ALA A 207 -10.03 26.34 40.11
CA ALA A 207 -8.61 26.09 40.39
C ALA A 207 -7.72 26.96 39.49
N LYS A 208 -6.50 27.22 39.93
CA LYS A 208 -5.58 28.12 39.27
C LYS A 208 -4.47 27.34 38.56
N LYS A 209 -3.80 28.03 37.66
CA LYS A 209 -2.53 27.57 37.08
C LYS A 209 -1.52 27.27 38.20
N ASP A 210 -0.69 26.25 37.97
CA ASP A 210 0.34 25.72 38.89
C ASP A 210 -0.21 25.17 40.21
N GLU A 211 -1.54 25.04 40.36
CA GLU A 211 -2.16 24.43 41.52
C GLU A 211 -2.15 22.91 41.40
N THR A 212 -1.78 22.25 42.50
CA THR A 212 -1.88 20.79 42.64
C THR A 212 -3.04 20.44 43.53
N LYS A 213 -3.92 19.55 43.08
CA LYS A 213 -5.03 19.04 43.89
C LYS A 213 -4.99 17.53 44.02
N GLU A 214 -5.43 17.07 45.18
CA GLU A 214 -5.64 15.66 45.46
C GLU A 214 -7.15 15.37 45.49
N ILE A 215 -7.57 14.45 44.61
CA ILE A 215 -8.96 14.16 44.37
C ILE A 215 -9.17 12.66 44.56
N LYS A 216 -10.22 12.29 45.30
CA LYS A 216 -10.64 10.87 45.35
C LYS A 216 -11.42 10.55 44.10
N VAL A 217 -10.97 9.54 43.34
CA VAL A 217 -11.55 9.14 42.05
C VAL A 217 -11.99 7.69 42.08
N SER A 218 -12.97 7.38 41.24
CA SER A 218 -13.40 6.02 40.97
C SER A 218 -12.61 5.49 39.78
N LEU A 219 -12.06 4.29 39.89
CA LEU A 219 -11.33 3.62 38.81
C LEU A 219 -12.22 2.73 37.94
N LYS A 220 -13.52 2.71 38.25
CA LYS A 220 -14.49 1.89 37.53
C LYS A 220 -14.52 2.28 36.04
N ASP A 221 -14.48 1.27 35.18
CA ASP A 221 -14.49 1.43 33.72
C ASP A 221 -13.27 2.15 33.12
N ASN A 222 -12.21 2.39 33.89
CA ASN A 222 -10.97 2.96 33.39
C ASN A 222 -10.14 1.87 32.70
N LYS A 223 -9.98 2.00 31.36
CA LYS A 223 -9.27 0.99 30.53
C LYS A 223 -7.75 1.01 30.66
N GLU A 224 -7.18 2.06 31.22
CA GLU A 224 -5.72 2.24 31.35
C GLU A 224 -5.19 1.67 32.67
N ILE A 225 -6.07 1.35 33.63
CA ILE A 225 -5.71 0.82 34.93
C ILE A 225 -6.04 -0.66 35.01
N ASN A 226 -5.16 -1.44 35.64
CA ASN A 226 -5.38 -2.86 35.83
C ASN A 226 -6.71 -3.11 36.57
N LYS A 227 -7.51 -4.04 36.07
CA LYS A 227 -8.83 -4.42 36.64
C LYS A 227 -8.80 -4.83 38.10
N GLU A 228 -7.65 -5.26 38.64
CA GLU A 228 -7.49 -5.59 40.05
C GLU A 228 -7.74 -4.38 40.97
N TYR A 229 -7.55 -3.15 40.48
CA TYR A 229 -7.74 -1.92 41.23
C TYR A 229 -9.11 -1.27 40.99
N GLU A 230 -9.96 -1.81 40.14
CA GLU A 230 -11.23 -1.21 39.69
C GLU A 230 -12.16 -0.75 40.80
N ASN A 231 -12.18 -1.49 41.93
CA ASN A 231 -13.02 -1.19 43.08
C ASN A 231 -12.23 -0.64 44.29
N SER A 232 -10.97 -0.29 44.10
CA SER A 232 -10.10 0.22 45.16
C SER A 232 -10.28 1.74 45.34
N PRO A 233 -10.19 2.28 46.54
CA PRO A 233 -10.13 3.71 46.74
C PRO A 233 -8.83 4.27 46.13
N ALA A 234 -8.98 5.23 45.24
CA ALA A 234 -7.88 5.82 44.52
C ALA A 234 -7.76 7.32 44.79
N LEU A 235 -6.52 7.79 44.89
CA LEU A 235 -6.18 9.20 45.03
C LEU A 235 -5.54 9.68 43.73
N LEU A 236 -6.20 10.61 43.04
CA LEU A 236 -5.65 11.33 41.90
C LEU A 236 -4.95 12.59 42.40
N LYS A 237 -3.67 12.74 42.09
CA LYS A 237 -2.91 13.96 42.29
C LYS A 237 -2.73 14.61 40.92
N ILE A 238 -3.31 15.78 40.71
CA ILE A 238 -3.31 16.50 39.44
C ILE A 238 -2.67 17.88 39.61
N THR A 239 -1.72 18.20 38.76
CA THR A 239 -1.06 19.52 38.68
C THR A 239 -1.46 20.19 37.37
N ILE A 240 -1.97 21.42 37.48
CA ILE A 240 -2.45 22.21 36.35
C ILE A 240 -1.27 22.98 35.77
N ASN A 241 -0.80 22.62 34.59
CA ASN A 241 0.32 23.28 33.93
C ASN A 241 -0.12 24.53 33.17
N LYS A 242 -1.27 24.44 32.43
CA LYS A 242 -1.86 25.57 31.71
C LYS A 242 -3.38 25.46 31.65
N ILE A 243 -4.01 26.61 31.61
CA ILE A 243 -5.45 26.76 31.41
C ILE A 243 -5.63 27.57 30.13
N LEU A 244 -6.23 26.98 29.11
CA LEU A 244 -6.35 27.61 27.80
C LEU A 244 -7.82 27.77 27.42
N THR A 245 -8.19 28.98 27.00
CA THR A 245 -9.46 29.22 26.32
C THR A 245 -9.23 29.18 24.83
N LYS A 246 -10.03 28.40 24.14
CA LYS A 246 -10.05 28.39 22.67
C LYS A 246 -10.77 29.64 22.19
N ASP A 247 -10.03 30.60 21.63
CA ASP A 247 -10.59 31.78 20.98
C ASP A 247 -10.85 31.45 19.51
N VAL A 248 -12.14 31.30 19.18
CA VAL A 248 -12.60 31.01 17.81
C VAL A 248 -12.85 32.34 17.11
N PRO A 249 -12.12 32.67 16.04
CA PRO A 249 -12.33 33.91 15.32
C PRO A 249 -13.76 34.01 14.77
N LYS A 250 -14.29 35.21 14.73
CA LYS A 250 -15.59 35.44 14.08
C LYS A 250 -15.44 35.37 12.56
N LEU A 251 -16.34 34.64 11.92
CA LEU A 251 -16.40 34.59 10.48
C LEU A 251 -16.90 35.95 9.94
N THR A 252 -15.98 36.73 9.35
CA THR A 252 -16.27 38.01 8.70
C THR A 252 -15.59 38.03 7.32
N ASP A 253 -15.97 38.96 6.46
CA ASP A 253 -15.33 39.08 5.13
C ASP A 253 -13.85 39.44 5.28
N GLU A 254 -13.47 40.25 6.30
CA GLU A 254 -12.07 40.55 6.60
C GLU A 254 -11.29 39.29 6.98
N PHE A 255 -11.86 38.44 7.85
CA PHE A 255 -11.26 37.17 8.23
C PHE A 255 -11.06 36.26 7.02
N VAL A 256 -12.04 36.18 6.13
CA VAL A 256 -11.99 35.40 4.90
C VAL A 256 -10.87 35.91 3.98
N LYS A 257 -10.76 37.22 3.83
CA LYS A 257 -9.73 37.86 2.98
C LYS A 257 -8.32 37.61 3.50
N GLU A 258 -8.11 37.72 4.80
CA GLU A 258 -6.81 37.53 5.43
C GLU A 258 -6.36 36.06 5.39
N ASN A 259 -7.25 35.12 5.67
CA ASN A 259 -6.89 33.72 5.86
C ASN A 259 -7.02 32.86 4.60
N PHE A 260 -7.94 33.19 3.70
CA PHE A 260 -8.24 32.37 2.52
C PHE A 260 -8.05 33.10 1.19
N LYS A 261 -7.70 34.40 1.21
CA LYS A 261 -7.50 35.24 0.02
C LYS A 261 -8.72 35.25 -0.91
N LEU A 262 -9.92 35.27 -0.31
CA LEU A 262 -11.22 35.42 -0.97
C LEU A 262 -11.86 36.74 -0.51
N ASP A 263 -12.73 37.32 -1.33
CA ASP A 263 -13.26 38.66 -1.06
C ASP A 263 -14.43 38.66 -0.06
N SER A 264 -15.17 37.58 0.07
CA SER A 264 -16.35 37.50 0.95
C SER A 264 -16.61 36.10 1.50
N ILE A 265 -17.44 36.01 2.54
CA ILE A 265 -17.99 34.76 3.08
C ILE A 265 -18.71 33.98 1.98
N LYS A 266 -19.45 34.66 1.10
CA LYS A 266 -20.19 34.04 0.01
C LYS A 266 -19.24 33.35 -1.01
N ASP A 267 -18.09 33.95 -1.27
CA ASP A 267 -17.07 33.34 -2.16
C ASP A 267 -16.46 32.09 -1.51
N LEU A 268 -16.24 32.14 -0.19
CA LEU A 268 -15.79 30.97 0.59
C LEU A 268 -16.83 29.85 0.55
N GLU A 269 -18.10 30.15 0.80
CA GLU A 269 -19.21 29.17 0.71
C GLU A 269 -19.28 28.53 -0.68
N THR A 270 -19.21 29.35 -1.73
CA THR A 270 -19.25 28.87 -3.12
C THR A 270 -18.10 27.93 -3.40
N ARG A 271 -16.88 28.32 -3.04
CA ARG A 271 -15.67 27.50 -3.24
C ARG A 271 -15.70 26.19 -2.46
N ILE A 272 -16.18 26.22 -1.22
CA ILE A 272 -16.34 25.01 -0.40
C ILE A 272 -17.39 24.09 -1.02
N LYS A 273 -18.53 24.62 -1.44
CA LYS A 273 -19.59 23.86 -2.10
C LYS A 273 -19.11 23.18 -3.37
N GLU A 274 -18.35 23.89 -4.21
CA GLU A 274 -17.74 23.32 -5.41
C GLU A 274 -16.73 22.23 -5.08
N ASN A 275 -15.88 22.43 -4.08
CA ASN A 275 -14.89 21.44 -3.68
C ASN A 275 -15.54 20.17 -3.10
N LEU A 276 -16.53 20.32 -2.22
CA LEU A 276 -17.30 19.20 -1.67
C LEU A 276 -18.04 18.44 -2.77
N LEU A 277 -18.62 19.15 -3.75
CA LEU A 277 -19.29 18.52 -4.88
C LEU A 277 -18.31 17.72 -5.73
N LYS A 278 -17.16 18.29 -6.07
CA LYS A 278 -16.08 17.59 -6.82
C LYS A 278 -15.60 16.34 -6.07
N GLU A 279 -15.42 16.46 -4.76
CA GLU A 279 -14.99 15.32 -3.93
C GLU A 279 -16.05 14.19 -3.91
N LYS A 280 -17.34 14.55 -3.73
CA LYS A 280 -18.42 13.56 -3.78
C LYS A 280 -18.54 12.92 -5.16
N GLN A 281 -18.43 13.71 -6.23
CA GLN A 281 -18.45 13.18 -7.61
C GLN A 281 -17.29 12.23 -7.87
N ALA A 282 -16.08 12.58 -7.44
CA ALA A 282 -14.92 11.70 -7.59
C ALA A 282 -15.07 10.38 -6.81
N LYS A 283 -15.60 10.44 -5.58
CA LYS A 283 -15.91 9.24 -4.78
C LYS A 283 -16.96 8.38 -5.46
N GLU A 284 -18.00 8.99 -6.01
CA GLU A 284 -19.07 8.27 -6.72
C GLU A 284 -18.54 7.64 -8.02
N GLU A 285 -17.73 8.35 -8.79
CA GLU A 285 -17.06 7.77 -9.96
C GLU A 285 -16.19 6.57 -9.59
N GLN A 286 -15.42 6.68 -8.53
CA GLN A 286 -14.61 5.57 -8.05
C GLN A 286 -15.49 4.39 -7.61
N ARG A 287 -16.62 4.63 -6.93
CA ARG A 287 -17.59 3.61 -6.55
C ARG A 287 -18.12 2.85 -7.76
N ILE A 288 -18.51 3.57 -8.81
CA ILE A 288 -19.04 2.98 -10.05
C ILE A 288 -17.95 2.18 -10.78
N ARG A 289 -16.71 2.68 -10.85
CA ARG A 289 -15.57 1.94 -11.43
C ARG A 289 -15.33 0.62 -10.71
N LEU A 290 -15.29 0.65 -9.38
CA LEU A 290 -15.13 -0.55 -8.56
C LEU A 290 -16.32 -1.51 -8.69
N LEU A 291 -17.54 -1.00 -8.81
CA LEU A 291 -18.75 -1.82 -9.03
C LEU A 291 -18.67 -2.54 -10.37
N ALA A 292 -18.29 -1.84 -11.44
CA ALA A 292 -18.12 -2.44 -12.76
C ALA A 292 -17.09 -3.58 -12.73
N LEU A 293 -15.91 -3.35 -12.15
CA LEU A 293 -14.88 -4.38 -12.01
C LEU A 293 -15.35 -5.56 -11.17
N LYS A 294 -16.00 -5.29 -10.03
CA LYS A 294 -16.57 -6.34 -9.18
C LYS A 294 -17.56 -7.23 -9.95
N ASN A 295 -18.46 -6.62 -10.72
CA ASN A 295 -19.44 -7.36 -11.49
C ASN A 295 -18.78 -8.17 -12.62
N ILE A 296 -17.75 -7.64 -13.29
CA ILE A 296 -16.96 -8.37 -14.28
C ILE A 296 -16.26 -9.57 -13.63
N ARG A 297 -15.60 -9.38 -12.48
CA ARG A 297 -14.91 -10.46 -11.75
C ARG A 297 -15.82 -11.62 -11.39
N GLN A 298 -17.07 -11.35 -11.02
CA GLN A 298 -18.02 -12.38 -10.60
C GLN A 298 -18.37 -13.36 -11.72
N GLU A 299 -18.20 -12.97 -12.99
CA GLU A 299 -18.46 -13.83 -14.13
C GLU A 299 -17.20 -14.55 -14.64
N ILE A 300 -16.01 -14.22 -14.14
CA ILE A 300 -14.73 -14.86 -14.49
C ILE A 300 -14.59 -16.15 -13.71
N LYS A 301 -14.22 -17.24 -14.41
CA LYS A 301 -14.10 -18.58 -13.82
C LYS A 301 -12.67 -19.03 -13.60
N GLU A 302 -11.73 -18.40 -14.28
CA GLU A 302 -10.29 -18.68 -14.17
C GLU A 302 -9.78 -18.36 -12.78
N ASP A 303 -8.78 -19.10 -12.33
CA ASP A 303 -8.14 -18.87 -11.03
C ASP A 303 -6.79 -18.16 -11.22
N ILE A 304 -6.27 -17.61 -10.11
CA ILE A 304 -5.00 -16.87 -10.09
C ILE A 304 -3.95 -17.71 -9.37
N PRO A 305 -2.70 -17.76 -9.88
CA PRO A 305 -1.59 -18.41 -9.20
C PRO A 305 -1.41 -17.86 -7.78
N LYS A 306 -1.20 -18.76 -6.84
CA LYS A 306 -0.97 -18.38 -5.43
C LYS A 306 0.25 -17.47 -5.29
N GLU A 307 1.28 -17.68 -6.09
CA GLU A 307 2.50 -16.88 -6.11
C GLU A 307 2.24 -15.40 -6.43
N LEU A 308 1.27 -15.10 -7.30
CA LEU A 308 0.83 -13.73 -7.57
C LEU A 308 0.15 -13.13 -6.35
N ILE A 309 -0.75 -13.89 -5.72
CA ILE A 309 -1.49 -13.46 -4.52
C ILE A 309 -0.50 -13.18 -3.40
N ASP A 310 0.40 -14.12 -3.10
CA ASP A 310 1.40 -13.98 -2.03
C ASP A 310 2.32 -12.77 -2.25
N ARG A 311 2.70 -12.48 -3.51
CA ARG A 311 3.49 -11.29 -3.86
C ARG A 311 2.72 -10.00 -3.63
N GLU A 312 1.45 -9.96 -4.02
CA GLU A 312 0.59 -8.78 -3.82
C GLU A 312 0.30 -8.55 -2.33
N VAL A 313 0.04 -9.62 -1.57
CA VAL A 313 -0.12 -9.53 -0.11
C VAL A 313 1.11 -8.93 0.55
N LYS A 314 2.32 -9.37 0.17
CA LYS A 314 3.57 -8.78 0.70
C LYS A 314 3.69 -7.30 0.36
N ALA A 315 3.34 -6.89 -0.86
CA ALA A 315 3.35 -5.48 -1.25
C ALA A 315 2.34 -4.67 -0.42
N MET A 316 1.13 -5.20 -0.19
CA MET A 316 0.11 -4.55 0.64
C MET A 316 0.54 -4.42 2.11
N VAL A 317 1.20 -5.44 2.67
CA VAL A 317 1.75 -5.38 4.03
C VAL A 317 2.85 -4.32 4.13
N GLN A 318 3.74 -4.23 3.12
CA GLN A 318 4.78 -3.21 3.10
C GLN A 318 4.19 -1.79 3.00
N ASP A 319 3.18 -1.59 2.17
CA ASP A 319 2.46 -0.30 2.08
C ASP A 319 1.78 0.05 3.41
N PHE A 320 1.21 -0.94 4.07
CA PHE A 320 0.60 -0.77 5.39
C PHE A 320 1.64 -0.37 6.44
N GLU A 321 2.79 -1.04 6.48
CA GLU A 321 3.91 -0.69 7.35
C GLU A 321 4.41 0.75 7.11
N ASN A 322 4.54 1.15 5.83
CA ASN A 322 4.94 2.50 5.46
C ASN A 322 3.95 3.55 6.00
N ARG A 323 2.65 3.30 5.91
CA ARG A 323 1.60 4.20 6.47
C ARG A 323 1.67 4.30 7.99
N ILE A 324 1.89 3.18 8.68
CA ILE A 324 2.09 3.15 10.14
C ILE A 324 3.33 3.97 10.53
N SER A 325 4.42 3.83 9.76
CA SER A 325 5.66 4.59 9.99
C SER A 325 5.48 6.10 9.78
N GLN A 326 4.65 6.52 8.82
CA GLN A 326 4.34 7.94 8.58
C GLN A 326 3.62 8.62 9.74
N ILE A 327 2.87 7.88 10.53
CA ILE A 327 2.24 8.39 11.77
C ILE A 327 3.14 8.26 13.00
N GLY A 328 4.43 7.93 12.80
CA GLY A 328 5.44 7.86 13.87
C GLY A 328 5.39 6.59 14.72
N MET A 329 4.68 5.55 14.28
CA MET A 329 4.54 4.30 15.02
C MET A 329 5.28 3.15 14.33
N LYS A 330 5.78 2.18 15.10
CA LYS A 330 6.32 0.95 14.55
C LYS A 330 5.20 -0.07 14.31
N MET A 331 5.32 -0.85 13.24
CA MET A 331 4.35 -1.91 12.90
C MET A 331 4.09 -2.88 14.06
N GLU A 332 5.15 -3.29 14.78
CA GLU A 332 5.04 -4.20 15.92
C GLU A 332 4.17 -3.64 17.05
N ASP A 333 4.32 -2.33 17.36
CA ASP A 333 3.58 -1.69 18.45
C ASP A 333 2.12 -1.47 18.06
N TYR A 334 1.87 -1.14 16.80
CA TYR A 334 0.52 -1.04 16.25
C TYR A 334 -0.21 -2.40 16.32
N LEU A 335 0.45 -3.48 15.89
CA LEU A 335 -0.13 -4.83 15.91
C LEU A 335 -0.43 -5.31 17.33
N LYS A 336 0.42 -4.97 18.32
CA LYS A 336 0.12 -5.24 19.74
C LYS A 336 -1.14 -4.51 20.22
N GLN A 337 -1.34 -3.25 19.83
CA GLN A 337 -2.53 -2.48 20.21
C GLN A 337 -3.82 -3.08 19.67
N ILE A 338 -3.80 -3.63 18.44
CA ILE A 338 -4.98 -4.26 17.82
C ILE A 338 -5.06 -5.77 18.09
N ASN A 339 -4.15 -6.33 18.89
CA ASN A 339 -4.05 -7.76 19.20
C ASN A 339 -4.02 -8.66 17.95
N LYS A 340 -3.22 -8.30 16.95
CA LYS A 340 -3.04 -9.07 15.71
C LYS A 340 -1.57 -9.38 15.47
N THR A 341 -1.33 -10.46 14.72
CA THR A 341 -0.03 -10.83 14.18
C THR A 341 0.09 -10.42 12.72
N VAL A 342 1.32 -10.33 12.19
CA VAL A 342 1.55 -10.07 10.75
C VAL A 342 0.83 -11.11 9.88
N SER A 343 0.88 -12.40 10.28
CA SER A 343 0.23 -13.47 9.53
C SER A 343 -1.31 -13.37 9.48
N GLU A 344 -1.93 -12.80 10.52
CA GLU A 344 -3.38 -12.51 10.49
C GLU A 344 -3.71 -11.36 9.55
N VAL A 345 -2.85 -10.32 9.51
CA VAL A 345 -2.99 -9.21 8.55
C VAL A 345 -2.79 -9.71 7.11
N GLU A 346 -1.79 -10.57 6.87
CA GLU A 346 -1.59 -11.20 5.56
C GLU A 346 -2.83 -11.97 5.09
N LYS A 347 -3.46 -12.77 5.96
CA LYS A 347 -4.71 -13.49 5.65
C LYS A 347 -5.88 -12.57 5.37
N GLU A 348 -5.99 -11.44 6.07
CA GLU A 348 -7.03 -10.45 5.82
C GLU A 348 -6.83 -9.74 4.47
N PHE A 349 -5.58 -9.57 4.04
CA PHE A 349 -5.25 -8.96 2.77
C PHE A 349 -5.39 -9.91 1.57
N GLU A 350 -5.35 -11.23 1.77
CA GLU A 350 -5.41 -12.23 0.70
C GLU A 350 -6.62 -12.04 -0.25
N PRO A 351 -7.88 -11.92 0.22
CA PRO A 351 -9.02 -11.68 -0.67
C PRO A 351 -8.92 -10.32 -1.40
N MET A 352 -8.39 -9.28 -0.75
CA MET A 352 -8.20 -7.97 -1.36
C MET A 352 -7.10 -8.01 -2.44
N ALA A 353 -6.02 -8.74 -2.18
CA ALA A 353 -4.94 -8.97 -3.13
C ALA A 353 -5.45 -9.72 -4.36
N LYS A 354 -6.26 -10.77 -4.16
CA LYS A 354 -6.90 -11.51 -5.25
C LYS A 354 -7.76 -10.60 -6.11
N ASP A 355 -8.61 -9.79 -5.50
CA ASP A 355 -9.46 -8.81 -6.19
C ASP A 355 -8.62 -7.81 -7.01
N LYS A 356 -7.57 -7.25 -6.41
CA LYS A 356 -6.68 -6.27 -7.06
C LYS A 356 -5.95 -6.85 -8.27
N ILE A 357 -5.51 -8.12 -8.17
CA ILE A 357 -4.87 -8.80 -9.30
C ILE A 357 -5.88 -9.01 -10.42
N PHE A 358 -7.09 -9.50 -10.12
CA PHE A 358 -8.13 -9.65 -11.13
C PHE A 358 -8.44 -8.33 -11.83
N ASP A 359 -8.62 -7.25 -11.08
CA ASP A 359 -8.88 -5.92 -11.63
C ASP A 359 -7.78 -5.47 -12.59
N SER A 360 -6.52 -5.68 -12.21
CA SER A 360 -5.36 -5.39 -13.07
C SER A 360 -5.36 -6.23 -14.35
N LEU A 361 -5.65 -7.54 -14.25
CA LEU A 361 -5.69 -8.43 -15.40
C LEU A 361 -6.86 -8.11 -16.35
N ILE A 362 -8.04 -7.79 -15.79
CA ILE A 362 -9.22 -7.36 -16.57
C ILE A 362 -8.89 -6.11 -17.38
N LEU A 363 -8.40 -5.06 -16.72
CA LEU A 363 -8.06 -3.79 -17.36
C LEU A 363 -6.97 -3.97 -18.43
N ARG A 364 -5.96 -4.78 -18.14
CA ARG A 364 -4.90 -5.11 -19.09
C ARG A 364 -5.43 -5.83 -20.33
N GLN A 365 -6.32 -6.77 -20.14
CA GLN A 365 -6.87 -7.53 -21.25
C GLN A 365 -7.83 -6.70 -22.10
N ILE A 366 -8.67 -5.85 -21.48
CA ILE A 366 -9.52 -4.88 -22.19
C ILE A 366 -8.64 -3.92 -22.99
N LYS A 367 -7.55 -3.39 -22.39
CA LYS A 367 -6.55 -2.56 -23.08
C LYS A 367 -6.08 -3.22 -24.38
N LYS A 368 -5.68 -4.50 -24.29
CA LYS A 368 -5.16 -5.28 -25.44
C LYS A 368 -6.23 -5.52 -26.50
N LEU A 369 -7.43 -5.91 -26.09
CA LEU A 369 -8.54 -6.23 -27.01
C LEU A 369 -9.04 -5.00 -27.76
N GLU A 370 -9.15 -3.87 -27.07
CA GLU A 370 -9.74 -2.64 -27.64
C GLU A 370 -8.67 -1.66 -28.15
N ASN A 371 -7.38 -2.04 -28.08
CA ASN A 371 -6.23 -1.21 -28.49
C ASN A 371 -6.25 0.19 -27.88
N ILE A 372 -6.61 0.28 -26.58
CA ILE A 372 -6.66 1.55 -25.88
C ILE A 372 -5.24 1.93 -25.44
N ASP A 373 -4.78 3.10 -25.89
CA ASP A 373 -3.49 3.64 -25.46
C ASP A 373 -3.58 5.18 -25.31
N VAL A 374 -2.51 5.76 -24.79
CA VAL A 374 -2.38 7.21 -24.59
C VAL A 374 -1.19 7.71 -25.40
N SER A 375 -1.34 8.89 -26.02
CA SER A 375 -0.24 9.52 -26.77
C SER A 375 0.80 10.12 -25.84
N GLU A 376 2.02 10.29 -26.35
CA GLU A 376 3.09 10.95 -25.60
C GLU A 376 2.71 12.40 -25.23
N GLU A 377 2.01 13.11 -26.12
CA GLU A 377 1.54 14.48 -25.90
C GLU A 377 0.53 14.56 -24.73
N GLU A 378 -0.41 13.61 -24.65
CA GLU A 378 -1.38 13.53 -23.53
C GLU A 378 -0.65 13.28 -22.20
N VAL A 379 0.34 12.36 -22.21
CA VAL A 379 1.13 12.04 -21.01
C VAL A 379 1.92 13.25 -20.56
N GLU A 380 2.58 13.96 -21.47
CA GLU A 380 3.34 15.16 -21.16
C GLU A 380 2.45 16.27 -20.57
N ALA A 381 1.28 16.51 -21.17
CA ALA A 381 0.33 17.50 -20.66
C ALA A 381 -0.14 17.13 -19.24
N LYS A 382 -0.44 15.87 -18.99
CA LYS A 382 -0.87 15.39 -17.66
C LYS A 382 0.26 15.42 -16.64
N ALA A 383 1.47 15.09 -17.04
CA ALA A 383 2.64 15.18 -16.16
C ALA A 383 2.90 16.63 -15.73
N LYS A 384 2.77 17.61 -16.64
CA LYS A 384 2.86 19.03 -16.31
C LYS A 384 1.77 19.49 -15.32
N GLU A 385 0.52 19.04 -15.54
CA GLU A 385 -0.60 19.32 -14.61
C GLU A 385 -0.30 18.78 -13.20
N LEU A 386 0.16 17.54 -13.11
CA LEU A 386 0.52 16.91 -11.83
C LEU A 386 1.70 17.63 -11.16
N PHE A 387 2.69 18.04 -11.94
CA PHE A 387 3.82 18.81 -11.44
C PHE A 387 3.38 20.14 -10.81
N GLU A 388 2.52 20.92 -11.49
CA GLU A 388 2.00 22.17 -10.95
C GLU A 388 1.20 21.94 -9.64
N MET A 389 0.47 20.82 -9.51
CA MET A 389 -0.20 20.46 -8.27
C MET A 389 0.80 20.19 -7.13
N VAL A 390 1.87 19.43 -7.42
CA VAL A 390 2.93 19.13 -6.44
C VAL A 390 3.64 20.42 -6.02
N LYS A 391 3.98 21.27 -6.97
CA LYS A 391 4.62 22.57 -6.74
C LYS A 391 3.76 23.51 -5.88
N ALA A 392 2.46 23.51 -6.11
CA ALA A 392 1.53 24.32 -5.31
C ALA A 392 1.49 23.88 -3.83
N GLN A 393 1.71 22.59 -3.55
CA GLN A 393 1.76 22.05 -2.19
C GLN A 393 3.15 22.15 -1.55
N ASN A 394 4.20 22.20 -2.37
CA ASN A 394 5.60 22.23 -1.94
C ASN A 394 6.36 23.34 -2.64
N PRO A 395 6.29 24.58 -2.15
CA PRO A 395 6.90 25.75 -2.81
C PRO A 395 8.42 25.67 -3.02
N ASP A 396 9.10 24.79 -2.30
CA ASP A 396 10.55 24.57 -2.44
C ASP A 396 10.92 23.80 -3.72
N ILE A 397 9.95 23.12 -4.35
CA ILE A 397 10.14 22.44 -5.62
C ILE A 397 9.99 23.44 -6.76
N GLN A 398 11.09 23.73 -7.47
CA GLN A 398 11.11 24.77 -8.51
C GLN A 398 10.97 24.21 -9.93
N ASP A 399 11.50 23.01 -10.17
CA ASP A 399 11.53 22.37 -11.50
C ASP A 399 11.24 20.87 -11.42
N MET A 400 10.98 20.26 -12.58
CA MET A 400 10.69 18.83 -12.68
C MET A 400 11.93 17.96 -12.39
N GLU A 401 13.15 18.50 -12.54
CA GLU A 401 14.39 17.78 -12.24
C GLU A 401 14.55 17.56 -10.72
N SER A 402 13.91 18.38 -9.90
CA SER A 402 13.87 18.24 -8.43
C SER A 402 13.08 17.02 -7.96
N ILE A 403 12.31 16.41 -8.85
CA ILE A 403 11.52 15.19 -8.60
C ILE A 403 11.88 14.12 -9.62
N ASN A 404 11.54 12.87 -9.33
CA ASN A 404 11.75 11.80 -10.31
C ASN A 404 10.79 11.96 -11.50
N GLU A 405 11.26 12.68 -12.54
CA GLU A 405 10.50 12.96 -13.76
C GLU A 405 9.95 11.71 -14.40
N GLN A 406 10.76 10.64 -14.51
CA GLN A 406 10.34 9.37 -15.11
C GLN A 406 9.19 8.72 -14.33
N ALA A 407 9.22 8.79 -13.00
CA ALA A 407 8.13 8.31 -12.15
C ALA A 407 6.87 9.13 -12.36
N LEU A 408 6.99 10.46 -12.51
CA LEU A 408 5.86 11.34 -12.77
C LEU A 408 5.20 11.06 -14.12
N TYR A 409 6.00 10.88 -15.18
CA TYR A 409 5.50 10.49 -16.51
C TYR A 409 4.81 9.11 -16.49
N SER A 410 5.41 8.13 -15.81
CA SER A 410 4.81 6.80 -15.65
C SER A 410 3.48 6.87 -14.93
N TYR A 411 3.40 7.66 -13.86
CA TYR A 411 2.17 7.89 -13.10
C TYR A 411 1.10 8.63 -13.92
N ALA A 412 1.49 9.67 -14.67
CA ALA A 412 0.60 10.37 -15.58
C ALA A 412 0.00 9.44 -16.64
N LYS A 413 0.85 8.58 -17.23
CA LYS A 413 0.44 7.57 -18.22
C LYS A 413 -0.57 6.58 -17.64
N GLU A 414 -0.32 6.10 -16.43
CA GLU A 414 -1.22 5.18 -15.74
C GLU A 414 -2.58 5.80 -15.45
N ILE A 415 -2.62 7.04 -14.93
CA ILE A 415 -3.87 7.78 -14.68
C ILE A 415 -4.68 7.93 -15.96
N LEU A 416 -4.05 8.38 -17.06
CA LEU A 416 -4.73 8.60 -18.32
C LEU A 416 -5.26 7.29 -18.91
N LEU A 417 -4.43 6.23 -18.88
CA LEU A 417 -4.83 4.94 -19.38
C LEU A 417 -6.02 4.37 -18.60
N ASN A 418 -5.96 4.41 -17.28
CA ASN A 418 -7.06 3.99 -16.41
C ASN A 418 -8.32 4.79 -16.69
N THR A 419 -8.20 6.11 -16.87
CA THR A 419 -9.36 6.97 -17.20
C THR A 419 -9.98 6.55 -18.51
N LYS A 420 -9.20 6.41 -19.59
CA LYS A 420 -9.70 5.97 -20.92
C LYS A 420 -10.34 4.58 -20.87
N LEU A 421 -9.76 3.64 -20.12
CA LEU A 421 -10.30 2.30 -19.95
C LEU A 421 -11.66 2.31 -19.25
N PHE A 422 -11.79 3.05 -18.15
CA PHE A 422 -13.06 3.16 -17.44
C PHE A 422 -14.11 3.91 -18.25
N ASP A 423 -13.73 4.98 -18.94
CA ASP A 423 -14.64 5.70 -19.83
C ASP A 423 -15.15 4.77 -20.95
N PHE A 424 -14.28 3.92 -21.47
CA PHE A 424 -14.67 2.91 -22.46
C PHE A 424 -15.62 1.86 -21.86
N ILE A 425 -15.31 1.29 -20.71
CA ILE A 425 -16.11 0.26 -20.03
C ILE A 425 -17.51 0.79 -19.67
N LEU A 426 -17.60 2.01 -19.17
CA LEU A 426 -18.85 2.57 -18.65
C LEU A 426 -19.75 3.18 -19.72
N ASN A 427 -19.20 3.60 -20.87
CA ASN A 427 -19.95 4.33 -21.90
C ASN A 427 -20.22 3.51 -23.19
N ASN A 428 -19.52 2.38 -23.41
CA ASN A 428 -19.66 1.52 -24.59
C ASN A 428 -20.32 0.20 -24.24
#